data_a0fa854e8d77c6a934715c15f2738ab2
#
_entry.id   a0fa854e8d77c6a934715c15f2738ab2
#
_cell.length_a   1.000
_cell.length_b   1.000
_cell.length_c   1.000
_cell.angle_alpha   90.00
_cell.angle_beta   90.00
_cell.angle_gamma   90.00
#
_symmetry.space_group_name_H-M   'P 1'
#
loop_
_entity.id
_entity.type
_entity.pdbx_description
1 polymer ?
#
loop_
_entity_poly.entity_id
_entity_poly.type
_entity_poly.pdbx_seq_one_letter_code
_entity_poly.pdbx_strand_id
1 'polypeptide(L)' 'MFDVANVGVIGAGSWGTALSVLLDDNGHQVTIWSIDPEEVKMLNEQREHAKKLPGVKLSDKMVITGNLQEAI' A
#
# COMPACT_ATOMS: atom_id res chain seq x y z
N MET A 1 -11.39 -2.29 -21.84
CA MET A 1 -10.41 -1.35 -21.26
C MET A 1 -10.79 -1.01 -19.83
N PHE A 2 -9.81 -0.92 -18.95
CA PHE A 2 -10.06 -0.59 -17.55
C PHE A 2 -9.69 0.86 -17.28
N ASP A 3 -10.56 1.55 -16.56
CA ASP A 3 -10.25 2.90 -16.12
C ASP A 3 -9.25 2.84 -14.95
N VAL A 4 -8.28 3.75 -14.96
CA VAL A 4 -7.37 3.91 -13.83
C VAL A 4 -8.10 4.64 -12.73
N ALA A 5 -8.01 4.13 -11.52
CA ALA A 5 -8.62 4.74 -10.35
C ALA A 5 -7.58 5.05 -9.28
N ASN A 6 -7.87 6.06 -8.47
CA ASN A 6 -7.12 6.32 -7.25
C ASN A 6 -7.79 5.55 -6.12
N VAL A 7 -7.07 4.59 -5.54
CA VAL A 7 -7.61 3.69 -4.53
C VAL A 7 -6.89 3.89 -3.21
N GLY A 8 -7.65 4.17 -2.15
CA GLY A 8 -7.12 4.24 -0.81
C GLY A 8 -7.37 2.92 -0.08
N VAL A 9 -6.33 2.32 0.45
CA VAL A 9 -6.43 1.10 1.25
C VAL A 9 -6.20 1.46 2.71
N ILE A 10 -7.21 1.27 3.54
CA ILE A 10 -7.16 1.59 4.95
C ILE A 10 -6.74 0.35 5.73
N GLY A 11 -5.54 0.42 6.30
CA GLY A 11 -4.97 -0.70 7.02
C GLY A 11 -3.97 -1.47 6.17
N ALA A 12 -2.76 -1.61 6.68
CA ALA A 12 -1.64 -2.24 5.97
C ALA A 12 -1.30 -3.63 6.54
N GLY A 13 -2.30 -4.40 6.95
CA GLY A 13 -2.12 -5.78 7.33
C GLY A 13 -1.81 -6.63 6.10
N SER A 14 -1.58 -7.94 6.28
CA SER A 14 -1.24 -8.81 5.16
C SER A 14 -2.30 -8.79 4.07
N TRP A 15 -3.57 -8.77 4.46
CA TRP A 15 -4.67 -8.71 3.50
C TRP A 15 -4.70 -7.39 2.74
N GLY A 16 -4.57 -6.27 3.46
CA GLY A 16 -4.54 -4.95 2.83
C GLY A 16 -3.36 -4.77 1.89
N THR A 17 -2.19 -5.25 2.30
CA THR A 17 -0.99 -5.19 1.48
C THR A 17 -1.14 -6.04 0.22
N ALA A 18 -1.68 -7.25 0.33
CA ALA A 18 -1.90 -8.11 -0.82
C ALA A 18 -2.89 -7.50 -1.81
N LEU A 19 -3.98 -6.92 -1.30
CA LEU A 19 -4.96 -6.24 -2.12
C LEU A 19 -4.33 -5.04 -2.85
N SER A 20 -3.48 -4.30 -2.15
CA SER A 20 -2.80 -3.13 -2.74
C SER A 20 -1.89 -3.54 -3.89
N VAL A 21 -1.16 -4.64 -3.75
CA VAL A 21 -0.30 -5.15 -4.82
C VAL A 21 -1.14 -5.53 -6.04
N LEU A 22 -2.26 -6.22 -5.80
CA LEU A 22 -3.16 -6.61 -6.89
C LEU A 22 -3.70 -5.39 -7.65
N LEU A 23 -4.14 -4.37 -6.92
CA LEU A 23 -4.67 -3.15 -7.53
C LEU A 23 -3.58 -2.39 -8.30
N ASP A 24 -2.38 -2.32 -7.74
CA ASP A 24 -1.25 -1.67 -8.40
C ASP A 24 -0.89 -2.39 -9.70
N ASP A 25 -0.88 -3.71 -9.69
CA ASP A 25 -0.61 -4.52 -10.87
C ASP A 25 -1.64 -4.31 -11.97
N ASN A 26 -2.86 -3.95 -11.60
CA ASN A 26 -3.92 -3.65 -12.55
C ASN A 26 -3.91 -2.19 -13.02
N GLY A 27 -2.89 -1.43 -12.68
CA GLY A 27 -2.68 -0.08 -13.17
C GLY A 27 -3.34 1.03 -12.37
N HIS A 28 -3.90 0.72 -11.20
CA HIS A 28 -4.51 1.72 -10.34
C HIS A 28 -3.45 2.46 -9.52
N GLN A 29 -3.72 3.70 -9.17
CA GLN A 29 -2.89 4.46 -8.24
C GLN A 29 -3.33 4.09 -6.82
N VAL A 30 -2.44 3.47 -6.05
CA VAL A 30 -2.77 2.96 -4.72
C VAL A 30 -2.08 3.77 -3.63
N THR A 31 -2.85 4.15 -2.62
CA THR A 31 -2.35 4.79 -1.39
C THR A 31 -2.73 3.88 -0.22
N ILE A 32 -1.74 3.46 0.55
CA ILE A 32 -1.95 2.65 1.75
C ILE A 32 -1.87 3.55 2.97
N TRP A 33 -2.86 3.45 3.85
CA TRP A 33 -2.84 4.14 5.13
C TRP A 33 -2.62 3.15 6.27
N SER A 34 -1.77 3.51 7.22
CA SER A 34 -1.59 2.75 8.44
C SER A 34 -1.58 3.69 9.64
N ILE A 35 -2.17 3.24 10.74
CA ILE A 35 -2.15 3.98 12.00
C ILE A 35 -0.79 3.86 12.70
N ASP A 36 0.00 2.86 12.38
CA ASP A 36 1.28 2.57 13.01
C ASP A 36 2.42 3.27 12.27
N PRO A 37 3.06 4.31 12.88
CA PRO A 37 4.16 5.01 12.21
C PRO A 37 5.34 4.12 11.86
N GLU A 38 5.61 3.10 12.67
CA GLU A 38 6.70 2.18 12.39
C GLU A 38 6.40 1.31 11.19
N GLU A 39 5.14 0.91 11.01
CA GLU A 39 4.72 0.16 9.85
C GLU A 39 4.82 1.01 8.59
N VAL A 40 4.40 2.27 8.66
CA VAL A 40 4.53 3.21 7.54
C VAL A 40 6.00 3.37 7.15
N LYS A 41 6.87 3.54 8.13
CA LYS A 41 8.30 3.68 7.90
C LYS A 41 8.88 2.43 7.23
N MET A 42 8.56 1.26 7.77
CA MET A 42 9.04 -0.02 7.22
C MET A 42 8.59 -0.19 5.76
N LEU A 43 7.32 0.07 5.49
CA LEU A 43 6.79 -0.10 4.13
C LEU A 43 7.42 0.87 3.14
N ASN A 44 7.68 2.10 3.57
CA ASN A 44 8.34 3.08 2.70
C ASN A 44 9.80 2.77 2.46
N GLU A 45 10.52 2.32 3.49
CA GLU A 45 11.94 2.03 3.37
C GLU A 45 12.22 0.72 2.65
N GLN A 46 11.47 -0.32 2.98
CA GLN A 46 11.71 -1.66 2.46
C GLN A 46 10.88 -2.01 1.24
N ARG A 47 9.79 -1.27 1.02
CA ARG A 47 8.82 -1.54 -0.04
C ARG A 47 8.33 -2.98 0.01
N GLU A 48 8.10 -3.46 1.23
CA GLU A 48 7.71 -4.83 1.50
C GLU A 48 7.20 -4.90 2.94
N HIS A 49 6.14 -5.67 3.19
CA HIS A 49 5.69 -5.91 4.55
C HIS A 49 6.41 -7.16 5.08
N ALA A 50 7.59 -6.95 5.63
CA ALA A 50 8.49 -8.03 5.99
C ALA A 50 7.91 -9.01 7.02
N LYS A 51 7.00 -8.54 7.89
CA LYS A 51 6.42 -9.37 8.94
C LYS A 51 5.22 -10.17 8.48
N LYS A 52 4.37 -9.58 7.63
CA LYS A 52 3.07 -10.17 7.28
C LYS A 52 2.99 -10.66 5.85
N LEU A 53 3.78 -10.11 4.96
CA LEU A 53 3.77 -10.51 3.55
C LEU A 53 5.20 -10.46 2.98
N PRO A 54 6.11 -11.29 3.54
CA PRO A 54 7.51 -11.26 3.11
C PRO A 54 7.66 -11.73 1.66
N GLY A 55 8.62 -11.14 0.98
CA GLY A 55 8.93 -11.52 -0.39
C GLY A 55 8.09 -10.85 -1.46
N VAL A 56 7.04 -10.12 -1.07
CA VAL A 56 6.20 -9.39 -2.03
C VAL A 56 6.59 -7.92 -2.02
N LYS A 57 7.15 -7.44 -3.11
CA LYS A 57 7.62 -6.07 -3.23
C LYS A 57 6.52 -5.12 -3.64
N LEU A 58 6.52 -3.94 -3.03
CA LEU A 58 5.61 -2.86 -3.39
C LEU A 58 6.25 -2.00 -4.46
N SER A 59 5.47 -1.57 -5.45
CA SER A 59 6.02 -0.74 -6.51
C SER A 59 6.34 0.67 -6.00
N ASP A 60 7.24 1.37 -6.68
CA ASP A 60 7.61 2.73 -6.32
C ASP A 60 6.47 3.73 -6.53
N LYS A 61 5.46 3.36 -7.30
CA LYS A 61 4.29 4.21 -7.54
C LYS A 61 3.32 4.23 -6.36
N MET A 62 3.38 3.25 -5.49
CA MET A 62 2.48 3.16 -4.35
C MET A 62 2.85 4.19 -3.30
N VAL A 63 1.86 4.89 -2.78
CA VAL A 63 2.02 5.87 -1.71
C VAL A 63 1.62 5.22 -0.39
N ILE A 64 2.49 5.34 0.60
CA ILE A 64 2.25 4.77 1.93
C ILE A 64 2.32 5.90 2.94
N THR A 65 1.24 6.12 3.67
CA THR A 65 1.09 7.29 4.53
C THR A 65 0.45 6.96 5.86
N GLY A 66 0.80 7.73 6.90
CA GLY A 66 0.09 7.73 8.17
C GLY A 66 -1.01 8.79 8.25
N ASN A 67 -1.21 9.56 7.19
CA ASN A 67 -2.22 10.61 7.14
C ASN A 67 -3.46 10.10 6.41
N LEU A 68 -4.55 9.93 7.16
CA LEU A 68 -5.79 9.40 6.60
C LEU A 68 -6.34 10.25 5.45
N GLN A 69 -6.14 11.56 5.51
CA GLN A 69 -6.63 12.45 4.45
C GLN A 69 -5.94 12.21 3.12
N GLU A 70 -4.71 11.73 3.12
CA GLU A 70 -4.02 11.40 1.89
C GLU A 70 -4.56 10.11 1.27
N ALA A 71 -5.18 9.24 2.07
CA ALA A 71 -5.69 7.95 1.61
C ALA A 71 -7.13 8.01 1.10
N ILE A 72 -7.86 9.06 1.39
CA ILE A 72 -9.26 9.17 0.99
C ILE A 72 -9.54 10.28 -0.04
#